data_d6ba6ac02181c309447b9288538fa488
#
_entry.id   d6ba6ac02181c309447b9288538fa488
#
_cell.length_a   1.000
_cell.length_b   1.000
_cell.length_c   1.000
_cell.angle_alpha   90.00
_cell.angle_beta   90.00
_cell.angle_gamma   90.00
#
_symmetry.space_group_name_H-M   'P 1'
#
loop_
_entity.id
_entity.type
_entity.pdbx_description
1 polymer ?
#
loop_
_entity_poly.entity_id
_entity_poly.type
_entity_poly.pdbx_seq_one_letter_code
_entity_poly.pdbx_strand_id
1 'polypeptide(L)'
;YWVRAMITLYMVFASLVICALIGIPLGIWASKKESRTKLVLNICDIFQTFPSFIYLLPAIMLFQISDVSAIFAIVIYSSIPMIRYTVFGLRNVPQQIIEASITSGCTERQLLWKVKMPLAFPEIILGANQTLMFALFMVMIAGFIGTVDLSQEIFRALSFSDGGKGLIIGLCVAFIGLTADRLLVEWSNQMKKKLGFIN
;
A
#
# COMPACT_ATOMS: atom_id res chain seq x y z
N TYR A 1 -8.83 3.90 -24.46
CA TYR A 1 -7.81 4.01 -23.40
C TYR A 1 -8.36 4.64 -22.13
N TRP A 2 -9.18 5.70 -22.22
CA TRP A 2 -9.71 6.40 -21.05
C TRP A 2 -10.43 5.48 -20.06
N VAL A 3 -11.38 4.67 -20.55
CA VAL A 3 -12.11 3.71 -19.71
C VAL A 3 -11.16 2.73 -19.02
N ARG A 4 -10.15 2.23 -19.72
CA ARG A 4 -9.15 1.31 -19.14
C ARG A 4 -8.26 1.97 -18.10
N ALA A 5 -7.90 3.24 -18.30
CA ALA A 5 -7.19 4.03 -17.30
C ALA A 5 -8.04 4.20 -16.02
N MET A 6 -9.34 4.44 -16.17
CA MET A 6 -10.25 4.52 -15.03
C MET A 6 -10.39 3.19 -14.30
N ILE A 7 -10.40 2.06 -15.02
CA ILE A 7 -10.41 0.72 -14.40
C ILE A 7 -9.12 0.48 -13.62
N THR A 8 -7.95 0.79 -14.19
CA THR A 8 -6.66 0.71 -13.49
C THR A 8 -6.67 1.55 -12.21
N LEU A 9 -7.12 2.81 -12.28
CA LEU A 9 -7.25 3.70 -11.13
C LEU A 9 -8.20 3.14 -10.08
N TYR A 10 -9.35 2.62 -10.49
CA TYR A 10 -10.32 1.99 -9.60
C TYR A 10 -9.71 0.79 -8.86
N MET A 11 -9.03 -0.13 -9.57
CA MET A 11 -8.40 -1.29 -8.95
C MET A 11 -7.33 -0.88 -7.93
N VAL A 12 -6.48 0.08 -8.29
CA VAL A 12 -5.42 0.57 -7.40
C VAL A 12 -6.00 1.25 -6.18
N PHE A 13 -6.99 2.14 -6.36
CA PHE A 13 -7.60 2.87 -5.26
C PHE A 13 -8.42 1.95 -4.33
N ALA A 14 -9.22 1.05 -4.89
CA ALA A 14 -9.97 0.07 -4.10
C ALA A 14 -9.02 -0.82 -3.29
N SER A 15 -7.94 -1.31 -3.90
CA SER A 15 -6.92 -2.10 -3.22
C SER A 15 -6.22 -1.30 -2.12
N LEU A 16 -5.88 -0.03 -2.35
CA LEU A 16 -5.26 0.84 -1.34
C LEU A 16 -6.16 1.01 -0.11
N VAL A 17 -7.46 1.25 -0.32
CA VAL A 17 -8.43 1.37 0.78
C VAL A 17 -8.53 0.06 1.58
N ILE A 18 -8.62 -1.08 0.90
CA ILE A 18 -8.67 -2.39 1.56
C ILE A 18 -7.37 -2.67 2.32
N CYS A 19 -6.22 -2.36 1.73
CA CYS A 19 -4.91 -2.49 2.37
C CYS A 19 -4.80 -1.61 3.63
N ALA A 20 -5.34 -0.39 3.61
CA ALA A 20 -5.37 0.48 4.78
C ALA A 20 -6.28 -0.09 5.88
N LEU A 21 -7.47 -0.59 5.51
CA LEU A 21 -8.44 -1.18 6.45
C LEU A 21 -7.90 -2.45 7.13
N ILE A 22 -7.04 -3.21 6.47
CA ILE A 22 -6.42 -4.42 7.02
C ILE A 22 -5.07 -4.09 7.67
N GLY A 23 -4.23 -3.35 6.97
CA GLY A 23 -2.84 -3.14 7.34
C GLY A 23 -2.66 -2.23 8.55
N ILE A 24 -3.47 -1.16 8.67
CA ILE A 24 -3.38 -0.27 9.83
C ILE A 24 -3.80 -0.97 11.14
N PRO A 25 -4.97 -1.64 11.24
CA PRO A 25 -5.33 -2.35 12.45
C PRO A 25 -4.35 -3.48 12.81
N LEU A 26 -3.86 -4.22 11.81
CA LEU A 26 -2.87 -5.27 12.02
C LEU A 26 -1.54 -4.71 12.51
N GLY A 27 -1.09 -3.59 11.94
CA GLY A 27 0.10 -2.87 12.37
C GLY A 27 -0.01 -2.33 13.79
N ILE A 28 -1.17 -1.78 14.17
CA ILE A 28 -1.46 -1.33 15.55
C ILE A 28 -1.40 -2.53 16.52
N TRP A 29 -2.01 -3.65 16.16
CA TRP A 29 -1.99 -4.84 17.00
C TRP A 29 -0.57 -5.41 17.16
N ALA A 30 0.20 -5.43 16.07
CA ALA A 30 1.58 -5.90 16.06
C ALA A 30 2.51 -5.00 16.89
N SER A 31 2.33 -3.67 16.85
CA SER A 31 3.19 -2.70 17.55
C SER A 31 3.11 -2.78 19.07
N LYS A 32 2.06 -3.41 19.65
CA LYS A 32 1.85 -3.47 21.11
C LYS A 32 2.85 -4.35 21.86
N LYS A 33 3.39 -5.38 21.23
CA LYS A 33 4.34 -6.34 21.86
C LYS A 33 5.46 -6.66 20.87
N GLU A 34 6.70 -6.71 21.35
CA GLU A 34 7.86 -7.01 20.54
C GLU A 34 7.77 -8.39 19.84
N SER A 35 7.28 -9.40 20.56
CA SER A 35 7.07 -10.74 20.01
C SER A 35 6.10 -10.73 18.83
N ARG A 36 5.01 -9.94 18.91
CA ARG A 36 4.06 -9.79 17.80
C ARG A 36 4.66 -9.01 16.62
N THR A 37 5.44 -7.99 16.93
CA THR A 37 6.18 -7.23 15.90
C THR A 37 7.07 -8.15 15.10
N LYS A 38 7.94 -8.92 15.78
CA LYS A 38 8.84 -9.87 15.12
C LYS A 38 8.08 -10.90 14.28
N LEU A 39 7.00 -11.46 14.83
CA LEU A 39 6.16 -12.42 14.10
C LEU A 39 5.59 -11.81 12.81
N VAL A 40 4.94 -10.66 12.91
CA VAL A 40 4.27 -10.02 11.77
C VAL A 40 5.29 -9.57 10.73
N LEU A 41 6.42 -8.99 11.15
CA LEU A 41 7.46 -8.57 10.20
C LEU A 41 8.11 -9.76 9.50
N ASN A 42 8.38 -10.87 10.20
CA ASN A 42 8.91 -12.09 9.58
C ASN A 42 7.91 -12.68 8.55
N ILE A 43 6.61 -12.67 8.86
CA ILE A 43 5.58 -13.08 7.91
C ILE A 43 5.60 -12.14 6.68
N CYS A 44 5.67 -10.83 6.89
CA CYS A 44 5.79 -9.86 5.80
C CYS A 44 7.05 -10.12 4.95
N ASP A 45 8.19 -10.48 5.57
CA ASP A 45 9.43 -10.81 4.87
C ASP A 45 9.25 -12.03 3.97
N ILE A 46 8.65 -13.11 4.50
CA ILE A 46 8.36 -14.31 3.71
C ILE A 46 7.46 -13.97 2.51
N PHE A 47 6.39 -13.23 2.73
CA PHE A 47 5.49 -12.84 1.65
C PHE A 47 6.18 -11.95 0.60
N GLN A 48 7.11 -11.08 0.97
CA GLN A 48 7.86 -10.27 0.00
C GLN A 48 8.90 -11.05 -0.81
N THR A 49 9.37 -12.19 -0.33
CA THR A 49 10.32 -13.03 -1.09
C THR A 49 9.64 -13.82 -2.20
N PHE A 50 8.34 -14.01 -2.13
CA PHE A 50 7.61 -14.74 -3.17
C PHE A 50 7.51 -13.92 -4.44
N PRO A 51 7.78 -14.54 -5.61
CA PRO A 51 7.50 -13.90 -6.90
C PRO A 51 6.04 -13.47 -6.99
N SER A 52 5.82 -12.25 -7.46
CA SER A 52 4.48 -11.63 -7.50
C SER A 52 3.42 -12.46 -8.24
N PHE A 53 3.82 -13.23 -9.25
CA PHE A 53 2.92 -14.15 -9.96
C PHE A 53 2.29 -15.23 -9.09
N ILE A 54 2.95 -15.64 -7.99
CA ILE A 54 2.42 -16.67 -7.10
C ILE A 54 1.09 -16.26 -6.48
N TYR A 55 0.86 -14.96 -6.27
CA TYR A 55 -0.40 -14.46 -5.71
C TYR A 55 -1.59 -14.55 -6.66
N LEU A 56 -1.33 -14.59 -7.98
CA LEU A 56 -2.39 -14.72 -8.97
C LEU A 56 -2.98 -16.13 -9.00
N LEU A 57 -2.18 -17.15 -8.77
CA LEU A 57 -2.64 -18.56 -8.86
C LEU A 57 -3.79 -18.86 -7.90
N PRO A 58 -3.67 -18.66 -6.56
CA PRO A 58 -4.77 -18.90 -5.64
C PRO A 58 -5.95 -17.95 -5.89
N ALA A 59 -5.69 -16.72 -6.34
CA ALA A 59 -6.75 -15.76 -6.67
C ALA A 59 -7.63 -16.27 -7.81
N ILE A 60 -7.02 -16.78 -8.90
CA ILE A 60 -7.74 -17.36 -10.04
C ILE A 60 -8.49 -18.63 -9.63
N MET A 61 -7.87 -19.47 -8.80
CA MET A 61 -8.51 -20.71 -8.33
C MET A 61 -9.76 -20.44 -7.50
N LEU A 62 -9.78 -19.35 -6.72
CA LEU A 62 -10.91 -18.98 -5.86
C LEU A 62 -12.01 -18.19 -6.60
N PHE A 63 -11.63 -17.27 -7.47
CA PHE A 63 -12.54 -16.26 -8.04
C PHE A 63 -12.62 -16.32 -9.57
N GLN A 64 -11.97 -17.30 -10.20
CA GLN A 64 -11.83 -17.41 -11.66
C GLN A 64 -11.10 -16.19 -12.25
N ILE A 65 -11.13 -16.01 -13.56
CA ILE A 65 -10.56 -14.84 -14.24
C ILE A 65 -11.56 -13.68 -14.11
N SER A 66 -11.29 -12.76 -13.21
CA SER A 66 -12.17 -11.61 -12.91
C SER A 66 -11.40 -10.46 -12.27
N ASP A 67 -12.02 -9.28 -12.23
CA ASP A 67 -11.47 -8.12 -11.52
C ASP A 67 -11.35 -8.39 -10.01
N VAL A 68 -12.20 -9.25 -9.45
CA VAL A 68 -12.15 -9.65 -8.04
C VAL A 68 -10.87 -10.44 -7.74
N SER A 69 -10.48 -11.38 -8.61
CA SER A 69 -9.22 -12.13 -8.45
C SER A 69 -8.00 -11.21 -8.54
N ALA A 70 -8.06 -10.23 -9.45
CA ALA A 70 -7.01 -9.23 -9.57
C ALA A 70 -6.88 -8.39 -8.29
N ILE A 71 -7.99 -7.80 -7.81
CA ILE A 71 -8.00 -6.99 -6.57
C ILE A 71 -7.52 -7.83 -5.38
N PHE A 72 -7.95 -9.09 -5.26
CA PHE A 72 -7.51 -9.98 -4.17
C PHE A 72 -5.99 -10.19 -4.18
N ALA A 73 -5.41 -10.50 -5.34
CA ALA A 73 -3.96 -10.66 -5.49
C ALA A 73 -3.20 -9.36 -5.21
N ILE A 74 -3.72 -8.22 -5.71
CA ILE A 74 -3.15 -6.90 -5.46
C ILE A 74 -3.15 -6.60 -3.96
N VAL A 75 -4.25 -6.83 -3.26
CA VAL A 75 -4.38 -6.56 -1.82
C VAL A 75 -3.39 -7.38 -1.00
N ILE A 76 -3.26 -8.68 -1.26
CA ILE A 76 -2.31 -9.52 -0.52
C ILE A 76 -0.89 -9.01 -0.72
N TYR A 77 -0.48 -8.76 -1.95
CA TYR A 77 0.87 -8.32 -2.28
C TYR A 77 1.17 -6.92 -1.74
N SER A 78 0.25 -5.96 -1.91
CA SER A 78 0.48 -4.55 -1.58
C SER A 78 0.14 -4.17 -0.14
N SER A 79 -0.46 -5.07 0.66
CA SER A 79 -0.73 -4.79 2.09
C SER A 79 0.53 -4.74 2.96
N ILE A 80 1.61 -5.37 2.51
CA ILE A 80 2.85 -5.53 3.28
C ILE A 80 3.48 -4.18 3.68
N PRO A 81 3.70 -3.21 2.77
CA PRO A 81 4.22 -1.90 3.14
C PRO A 81 3.32 -1.19 4.16
N MET A 82 1.99 -1.23 4.00
CA MET A 82 1.06 -0.61 4.92
C MET A 82 1.24 -1.13 6.36
N ILE A 83 1.35 -2.45 6.52
CA ILE A 83 1.58 -3.09 7.81
C ILE A 83 2.91 -2.64 8.40
N ARG A 84 4.01 -2.70 7.63
CA ARG A 84 5.36 -2.37 8.08
C ARG A 84 5.47 -0.92 8.55
N TYR A 85 5.05 0.02 7.71
CA TYR A 85 5.14 1.44 8.03
C TYR A 85 4.24 1.83 9.22
N THR A 86 3.09 1.16 9.38
CA THR A 86 2.26 1.34 10.58
C THR A 86 2.99 0.86 11.84
N VAL A 87 3.62 -0.32 11.77
CA VAL A 87 4.42 -0.85 12.90
C VAL A 87 5.59 0.09 13.22
N PHE A 88 6.36 0.49 12.21
CA PHE A 88 7.52 1.37 12.40
C PHE A 88 7.12 2.74 12.94
N GLY A 89 6.10 3.37 12.38
CA GLY A 89 5.63 4.66 12.85
C GLY A 89 5.22 4.65 14.32
N LEU A 90 4.50 3.61 14.74
CA LEU A 90 4.06 3.48 16.14
C LEU A 90 5.19 3.11 17.10
N ARG A 91 6.21 2.39 16.65
CA ARG A 91 7.35 1.99 17.50
C ARG A 91 8.45 3.04 17.55
N ASN A 92 8.55 3.90 16.56
CA ASN A 92 9.56 4.96 16.51
C ASN A 92 9.15 6.25 17.23
N VAL A 93 7.97 6.26 17.87
CA VAL A 93 7.58 7.39 18.73
C VAL A 93 8.60 7.54 19.86
N PRO A 94 9.18 8.74 20.08
CA PRO A 94 10.20 8.95 21.10
C PRO A 94 9.73 8.54 22.49
N GLN A 95 10.56 7.74 23.17
CA GLN A 95 10.25 7.21 24.49
C GLN A 95 9.95 8.29 25.52
N GLN A 96 10.64 9.43 25.42
CA GLN A 96 10.43 10.61 26.28
C GLN A 96 8.99 11.14 26.21
N ILE A 97 8.38 11.15 25.00
CA ILE A 97 6.99 11.60 24.83
C ILE A 97 6.02 10.59 25.45
N ILE A 98 6.33 9.30 25.32
CA ILE A 98 5.53 8.23 25.92
C ILE A 98 5.55 8.33 27.44
N GLU A 99 6.72 8.49 28.05
CA GLU A 99 6.91 8.61 29.49
C GLU A 99 6.23 9.89 30.04
N ALA A 100 6.41 11.02 29.38
CA ALA A 100 5.73 12.27 29.75
C ALA A 100 4.19 12.12 29.71
N SER A 101 3.68 11.41 28.71
CA SER A 101 2.24 11.16 28.57
C SER A 101 1.70 10.26 29.69
N ILE A 102 2.46 9.23 30.07
CA ILE A 102 2.10 8.31 31.16
C ILE A 102 2.11 9.05 32.49
N THR A 103 3.16 9.85 32.74
CA THR A 103 3.27 10.68 33.95
C THR A 103 2.14 11.70 34.06
N SER A 104 1.64 12.20 32.92
CA SER A 104 0.45 13.07 32.86
C SER A 104 -0.88 12.35 33.04
N GLY A 105 -0.87 11.02 33.35
CA GLY A 105 -2.07 10.25 33.65
C GLY A 105 -2.82 9.75 32.43
N CYS A 106 -2.20 9.68 31.25
CA CYS A 106 -2.84 9.12 30.05
C CYS A 106 -3.10 7.63 30.21
N THR A 107 -4.33 7.19 29.89
CA THR A 107 -4.65 5.78 29.76
C THR A 107 -4.00 5.19 28.49
N GLU A 108 -3.82 3.87 28.40
CA GLU A 108 -3.26 3.20 27.21
C GLU A 108 -4.01 3.56 25.90
N ARG A 109 -5.33 3.70 25.99
CA ARG A 109 -6.14 4.10 24.85
C ARG A 109 -5.89 5.54 24.43
N GLN A 110 -5.76 6.44 25.39
CA GLN A 110 -5.42 7.85 25.13
C GLN A 110 -4.00 7.98 24.58
N LEU A 111 -3.05 7.24 25.14
CA LEU A 111 -1.68 7.18 24.66
C LEU A 111 -1.62 6.73 23.18
N LEU A 112 -2.38 5.69 22.81
CA LEU A 112 -2.42 5.21 21.42
C LEU A 112 -3.02 6.28 20.50
N TRP A 113 -4.25 6.75 20.80
CA TRP A 113 -5.01 7.55 19.83
C TRP A 113 -4.68 9.03 19.85
N LYS A 114 -4.28 9.59 21.01
CA LYS A 114 -3.98 11.03 21.16
C LYS A 114 -2.49 11.35 21.02
N VAL A 115 -1.60 10.39 21.21
CA VAL A 115 -0.16 10.61 21.17
C VAL A 115 0.50 9.80 20.06
N LYS A 116 0.46 8.47 20.13
CA LYS A 116 1.20 7.63 19.19
C LYS A 116 0.67 7.72 17.75
N MET A 117 -0.66 7.67 17.55
CA MET A 117 -1.24 7.70 16.20
C MET A 117 -0.97 9.01 15.45
N PRO A 118 -1.16 10.19 16.04
CA PRO A 118 -0.80 11.45 15.37
C PRO A 118 0.68 11.53 15.01
N LEU A 119 1.57 11.09 15.90
CA LEU A 119 3.01 11.09 15.66
C LEU A 119 3.45 10.04 14.62
N ALA A 120 2.78 8.90 14.57
CA ALA A 120 3.03 7.85 13.57
C ALA A 120 2.39 8.15 12.21
N PHE A 121 1.43 9.08 12.13
CA PHE A 121 0.63 9.32 10.94
C PHE A 121 1.46 9.64 9.68
N PRO A 122 2.53 10.45 9.74
CA PRO A 122 3.39 10.70 8.58
C PRO A 122 4.03 9.43 8.03
N GLU A 123 4.44 8.50 8.89
CA GLU A 123 5.00 7.21 8.47
C GLU A 123 3.91 6.30 7.87
N ILE A 124 2.69 6.35 8.42
CA ILE A 124 1.55 5.59 7.86
C ILE A 124 1.21 6.08 6.45
N ILE A 125 1.27 7.39 6.20
CA ILE A 125 1.07 7.95 4.85
C ILE A 125 2.19 7.51 3.89
N LEU A 126 3.44 7.45 4.35
CA LEU A 126 4.52 6.88 3.55
C LEU A 126 4.27 5.41 3.24
N GLY A 127 3.72 4.66 4.21
CA GLY A 127 3.23 3.30 3.99
C GLY A 127 2.14 3.21 2.93
N ALA A 128 1.17 4.13 2.95
CA ALA A 128 0.13 4.22 1.94
C ALA A 128 0.71 4.51 0.54
N ASN A 129 1.71 5.38 0.45
CA ASN A 129 2.40 5.68 -0.80
C ASN A 129 3.13 4.45 -1.35
N GLN A 130 3.87 3.73 -0.52
CA GLN A 130 4.53 2.49 -0.92
C GLN A 130 3.52 1.41 -1.32
N THR A 131 2.41 1.29 -0.59
CA THR A 131 1.31 0.38 -0.92
C THR A 131 0.72 0.69 -2.30
N LEU A 132 0.56 1.97 -2.63
CA LEU A 132 0.08 2.42 -3.95
C LEU A 132 1.04 1.99 -5.06
N MET A 133 2.36 2.17 -4.87
CA MET A 133 3.37 1.75 -5.86
C MET A 133 3.36 0.23 -6.06
N PHE A 134 3.26 -0.55 -4.98
CA PHE A 134 3.13 -2.00 -5.05
C PHE A 134 1.83 -2.43 -5.73
N ALA A 135 0.71 -1.72 -5.48
CA ALA A 135 -0.56 -1.98 -6.12
C ALA A 135 -0.50 -1.70 -7.62
N LEU A 136 0.09 -0.58 -8.05
CA LEU A 136 0.32 -0.28 -9.47
C LEU A 136 1.16 -1.35 -10.16
N PHE A 137 2.25 -1.79 -9.53
CA PHE A 137 3.08 -2.86 -10.05
C PHE A 137 2.28 -4.16 -10.20
N MET A 138 1.50 -4.52 -9.19
CA MET A 138 0.72 -5.77 -9.21
C MET A 138 -0.45 -5.72 -10.19
N VAL A 139 -1.09 -4.55 -10.40
CA VAL A 139 -2.10 -4.35 -11.46
C VAL A 139 -1.51 -4.66 -12.83
N MET A 140 -0.26 -4.20 -13.09
CA MET A 140 0.41 -4.50 -14.36
C MET A 140 0.58 -6.01 -14.58
N ILE A 141 0.89 -6.75 -13.51
CA ILE A 141 1.01 -8.21 -13.57
C ILE A 141 -0.36 -8.87 -13.73
N ALA A 142 -1.40 -8.34 -13.09
CA ALA A 142 -2.77 -8.86 -13.21
C ALA A 142 -3.31 -8.82 -14.66
N GLY A 143 -2.76 -7.98 -15.52
CA GLY A 143 -3.05 -8.01 -16.96
C GLY A 143 -2.81 -9.36 -17.62
N PHE A 144 -1.89 -10.20 -17.10
CA PHE A 144 -1.66 -11.55 -17.60
C PHE A 144 -2.87 -12.48 -17.38
N ILE A 145 -3.72 -12.20 -16.41
CA ILE A 145 -4.93 -13.00 -16.15
C ILE A 145 -6.17 -12.48 -16.90
N GLY A 146 -6.00 -11.49 -17.80
CA GLY A 146 -7.07 -11.05 -18.68
C GLY A 146 -8.00 -9.98 -18.12
N THR A 147 -7.54 -9.19 -17.15
CA THR A 147 -8.25 -7.98 -16.68
C THR A 147 -8.41 -6.97 -17.82
N VAL A 148 -9.53 -6.21 -17.81
CA VAL A 148 -9.84 -5.26 -18.91
C VAL A 148 -9.33 -3.85 -18.57
N ASP A 149 -8.04 -3.75 -18.21
CA ASP A 149 -7.38 -2.52 -17.81
C ASP A 149 -6.26 -2.08 -18.78
N LEU A 150 -5.41 -1.12 -18.40
CA LEU A 150 -4.28 -0.68 -19.21
C LEU A 150 -3.21 -1.76 -19.38
N SER A 151 -3.05 -2.65 -18.40
CA SER A 151 -2.05 -3.71 -18.45
C SER A 151 -2.34 -4.70 -19.59
N GLN A 152 -3.61 -5.04 -19.82
CA GLN A 152 -4.00 -5.89 -20.94
C GLN A 152 -3.62 -5.27 -22.29
N GLU A 153 -3.73 -3.94 -22.44
CA GLU A 153 -3.32 -3.28 -23.68
C GLU A 153 -1.81 -3.30 -23.89
N ILE A 154 -1.02 -3.24 -22.81
CA ILE A 154 0.44 -3.43 -22.91
C ILE A 154 0.75 -4.84 -23.43
N PHE A 155 0.10 -5.88 -22.88
CA PHE A 155 0.31 -7.25 -23.36
C PHE A 155 -0.12 -7.45 -24.81
N ARG A 156 -1.23 -6.82 -25.22
CA ARG A 156 -1.63 -6.83 -26.62
C ARG A 156 -0.59 -6.17 -27.51
N ALA A 157 -0.08 -4.99 -27.11
CA ALA A 157 0.96 -4.30 -27.88
C ALA A 157 2.25 -5.15 -28.00
N LEU A 158 2.64 -5.84 -26.91
CA LEU A 158 3.76 -6.79 -26.92
C LEU A 158 3.51 -7.97 -27.87
N SER A 159 2.31 -8.57 -27.81
CA SER A 159 1.95 -9.72 -28.65
C SER A 159 1.97 -9.40 -30.15
N PHE A 160 1.62 -8.17 -30.51
CA PHE A 160 1.67 -7.69 -31.91
C PHE A 160 2.96 -6.98 -32.29
N SER A 161 3.96 -6.96 -31.38
CA SER A 161 5.24 -6.24 -31.58
C SER A 161 5.07 -4.74 -31.89
N ASP A 162 3.98 -4.14 -31.41
CA ASP A 162 3.68 -2.71 -31.57
C ASP A 162 4.36 -1.91 -30.44
N GLY A 163 5.65 -1.66 -30.60
CA GLY A 163 6.45 -0.92 -29.62
C GLY A 163 5.97 0.51 -29.37
N GLY A 164 5.44 1.18 -30.40
CA GLY A 164 4.91 2.54 -30.27
C GLY A 164 3.69 2.60 -29.34
N LYS A 165 2.74 1.68 -29.54
CA LYS A 165 1.55 1.57 -28.71
C LYS A 165 1.90 1.17 -27.29
N GLY A 166 2.79 0.20 -27.12
CA GLY A 166 3.25 -0.25 -25.79
C GLY A 166 3.90 0.88 -24.99
N LEU A 167 4.74 1.71 -25.64
CA LEU A 167 5.40 2.85 -25.03
C LEU A 167 4.39 3.91 -24.58
N ILE A 168 3.41 4.27 -25.41
CA ILE A 168 2.38 5.26 -25.06
C ILE A 168 1.59 4.80 -23.84
N ILE A 169 1.18 3.52 -23.79
CA ILE A 169 0.40 3.00 -22.67
C ILE A 169 1.25 2.93 -21.39
N GLY A 170 2.52 2.50 -21.52
CA GLY A 170 3.48 2.50 -20.42
C GLY A 170 3.68 3.89 -19.80
N LEU A 171 3.80 4.93 -20.67
CA LEU A 171 3.85 6.32 -20.21
C LEU A 171 2.56 6.75 -19.49
N CYS A 172 1.39 6.34 -19.97
CA CYS A 172 0.12 6.63 -19.28
C CYS A 172 0.11 6.06 -17.85
N VAL A 173 0.54 4.80 -17.68
CA VAL A 173 0.62 4.18 -16.37
C VAL A 173 1.65 4.89 -15.48
N ALA A 174 2.81 5.25 -16.03
CA ALA A 174 3.84 6.00 -15.32
C ALA A 174 3.32 7.36 -14.82
N PHE A 175 2.58 8.11 -15.66
CA PHE A 175 1.97 9.38 -15.26
C PHE A 175 0.90 9.20 -14.18
N ILE A 176 0.09 8.15 -14.23
CA ILE A 176 -0.87 7.81 -13.17
C ILE A 176 -0.12 7.60 -11.85
N GLY A 177 0.94 6.77 -11.88
CA GLY A 177 1.75 6.50 -10.70
C GLY A 177 2.41 7.75 -10.13
N LEU A 178 3.07 8.53 -10.98
CA LEU A 178 3.73 9.78 -10.56
C LEU A 178 2.75 10.80 -9.97
N THR A 179 1.57 10.95 -10.56
CA THR A 179 0.56 11.88 -10.05
C THR A 179 0.07 11.44 -8.67
N ALA A 180 -0.25 10.17 -8.51
CA ALA A 180 -0.71 9.62 -7.24
C ALA A 180 0.38 9.69 -6.15
N ASP A 181 1.64 9.39 -6.50
CA ASP A 181 2.80 9.55 -5.61
C ASP A 181 2.93 10.98 -5.11
N ARG A 182 2.93 11.95 -6.03
CA ARG A 182 3.08 13.37 -5.67
C ARG A 182 1.96 13.86 -4.75
N LEU A 183 0.73 13.45 -5.00
CA LEU A 183 -0.41 13.81 -4.16
C LEU A 183 -0.26 13.26 -2.73
N LEU A 184 0.14 11.99 -2.58
CA LEU A 184 0.33 11.37 -1.27
C LEU A 184 1.53 11.95 -0.52
N VAL A 185 2.66 12.17 -1.22
CA VAL A 185 3.86 12.76 -0.61
C VAL A 185 3.58 14.20 -0.15
N GLU A 186 2.91 14.99 -0.96
CA GLU A 186 2.57 16.37 -0.58
C GLU A 186 1.61 16.39 0.62
N TRP A 187 0.62 15.50 0.64
CA TRP A 187 -0.26 15.34 1.79
C TRP A 187 0.51 14.95 3.06
N SER A 188 1.46 14.02 2.95
CA SER A 188 2.37 13.65 4.05
C SER A 188 3.15 14.86 4.57
N ASN A 189 3.73 15.66 3.66
CA ASN A 189 4.52 16.83 4.02
C ASN A 189 3.68 17.91 4.72
N GLN A 190 2.47 18.15 4.25
CA GLN A 190 1.55 19.10 4.91
C GLN A 190 1.18 18.63 6.32
N MET A 191 1.00 17.33 6.53
CA MET A 191 0.75 16.79 7.86
C MET A 191 1.97 16.90 8.77
N LYS A 192 3.18 16.63 8.25
CA LYS A 192 4.44 16.83 9.00
C LYS A 192 4.61 18.30 9.45
N LYS A 193 4.30 19.26 8.58
CA LYS A 193 4.32 20.69 8.93
C LYS A 193 3.31 21.02 10.04
N LYS A 194 2.06 20.53 9.93
CA LYS A 194 1.04 20.75 10.97
C LYS A 194 1.41 20.16 12.33
N LEU A 195 2.19 19.08 12.35
CA LEU A 195 2.65 18.41 13.56
C LEU A 195 3.99 18.96 14.08
N GLY A 196 4.58 19.97 13.40
CA GLY A 196 5.83 20.62 13.82
C GLY A 196 7.09 19.78 13.58
N PHE A 197 7.05 18.77 12.71
CA PHE A 197 8.23 17.96 12.37
C PHE A 197 9.14 18.61 11.32
N ILE A 198 8.63 19.56 10.55
CA ILE A 198 9.38 20.29 9.50
C ILE A 198 8.93 21.75 9.56
N ASN A 199 9.90 22.66 9.55
CA ASN A 199 9.69 24.12 9.40
C ASN A 199 9.32 24.48 7.95
#